data_4747b68841dce3a1ea141bf3949393ee
#
_entry.id   4747b68841dce3a1ea141bf3949393ee
#
_cell.length_a   1.000
_cell.length_b   1.000
_cell.length_c   1.000
_cell.angle_alpha   90.00
_cell.angle_beta   90.00
_cell.angle_gamma   90.00
#
_symmetry.space_group_name_H-M   'P 1'
#
loop_
_entity.id
_entity.type
_entity.pdbx_description
1 polymer ?
#
loop_
_entity_poly.entity_id
_entity_poly.type
_entity_poly.pdbx_seq_one_letter_code
_entity_poly.pdbx_strand_id
1 'polypeptide(L)'
;LDEVVVVGYGTQKAKDVTGSIGVITPSEISDLPVSNLGAALAGQIPGLSISGGDSRPGEGATMSIRQSFSYSKDGGSTNPMVIIDDVIQIDANSGLPTLETFNALDPSEIESISVLRDASAAIYGSRASQGAIIVKTKRGKSGAPKINYSGKFGFNDAVGHPKTLKGAAYGRFANSFNLANNKISMDPDGNWMNKIYNEAELAEMDGLNYNWLDEAWSGAFTMNHSVNVSGGSEKATYFAGASYYTQGANLGKQDYNRWNFRAGVDIKLTSDLKFS
;
A
#
# COMPACT_ATOMS: atom_id res chain seq x y z
N LEU A 1 30.51 2.14 -4.51
CA LEU A 1 29.83 3.06 -3.58
C LEU A 1 29.44 2.25 -2.36
N ASP A 2 30.04 2.58 -1.20
CA ASP A 2 29.70 1.92 0.08
C ASP A 2 28.29 2.36 0.46
N GLU A 3 27.33 1.47 0.33
CA GLU A 3 25.93 1.69 0.69
C GLU A 3 25.81 1.79 2.21
N VAL A 4 25.27 2.88 2.71
CA VAL A 4 25.12 3.14 4.14
C VAL A 4 23.70 2.81 4.54
N VAL A 5 23.56 1.92 5.53
CA VAL A 5 22.28 1.45 6.04
C VAL A 5 22.02 2.07 7.41
N VAL A 6 20.81 2.51 7.65
CA VAL A 6 20.38 2.97 8.97
C VAL A 6 20.09 1.76 9.85
N VAL A 7 20.81 1.64 10.96
CA VAL A 7 20.68 0.57 11.93
C VAL A 7 20.39 1.17 13.30
N GLY A 8 19.14 1.10 13.73
CA GLY A 8 18.76 1.67 15.02
C GLY A 8 19.00 3.17 15.08
N TYR A 9 19.77 3.62 16.07
CA TYR A 9 20.12 5.03 16.28
C TYR A 9 21.38 5.47 15.52
N GLY A 10 21.90 4.66 14.60
CA GLY A 10 23.13 4.95 13.88
C GLY A 10 23.10 4.50 12.41
N THR A 11 24.14 4.85 11.68
CA THR A 11 24.36 4.41 10.31
C THR A 11 25.56 3.49 10.25
N GLN A 12 25.45 2.35 9.56
CA GLN A 12 26.56 1.42 9.31
C GLN A 12 26.66 1.13 7.82
N LYS A 13 27.83 0.68 7.38
CA LYS A 13 27.98 0.21 6.00
C LYS A 13 27.17 -1.09 5.84
N ALA A 14 26.48 -1.27 4.73
CA ALA A 14 25.65 -2.44 4.46
C ALA A 14 26.41 -3.76 4.65
N LYS A 15 27.70 -3.78 4.30
CA LYS A 15 28.59 -4.95 4.46
C LYS A 15 28.95 -5.28 5.92
N ASP A 16 28.82 -4.33 6.83
CA ASP A 16 29.20 -4.50 8.25
C ASP A 16 27.98 -4.87 9.12
N VAL A 17 26.80 -4.94 8.52
CA VAL A 17 25.56 -5.27 9.20
C VAL A 17 25.39 -6.78 9.28
N THR A 18 25.39 -7.33 10.49
CA THR A 18 25.18 -8.76 10.75
C THR A 18 23.72 -9.17 10.84
N GLY A 19 22.79 -8.21 10.93
CA GLY A 19 21.34 -8.43 10.98
C GLY A 19 20.73 -8.62 9.58
N SER A 20 19.57 -9.30 9.51
CA SER A 20 18.80 -9.43 8.28
C SER A 20 18.04 -8.12 7.97
N ILE A 21 18.71 -7.18 7.32
CA ILE A 21 18.15 -5.88 6.94
C ILE A 21 17.90 -5.85 5.44
N GLY A 22 16.67 -5.53 5.05
CA GLY A 22 16.34 -5.19 3.66
C GLY A 22 16.43 -3.67 3.50
N VAL A 23 17.15 -3.20 2.51
CA VAL A 23 17.25 -1.76 2.19
C VAL A 23 16.69 -1.56 0.80
N ILE A 24 15.92 -0.51 0.63
CA ILE A 24 15.41 -0.07 -0.67
C ILE A 24 15.85 1.36 -0.91
N THR A 25 16.36 1.58 -2.10
CA THR A 25 16.74 2.91 -2.57
C THR A 25 15.56 3.61 -3.28
N PRO A 26 15.53 4.94 -3.29
CA PRO A 26 14.47 5.68 -3.96
C PRO A 26 14.30 5.36 -5.44
N SER A 27 15.39 5.01 -6.13
CA SER A 27 15.37 4.67 -7.55
C SER A 27 14.57 3.39 -7.85
N GLU A 28 14.44 2.48 -6.90
CA GLU A 28 13.70 1.23 -7.07
C GLU A 28 12.20 1.41 -6.92
N ILE A 29 11.76 2.43 -6.19
CA ILE A 29 10.34 2.69 -5.90
C ILE A 29 9.80 3.94 -6.61
N SER A 30 10.70 4.85 -7.02
CA SER A 30 10.27 6.13 -7.61
C SER A 30 9.55 5.99 -8.94
N ASP A 31 9.82 4.92 -9.69
CA ASP A 31 9.30 4.74 -11.05
C ASP A 31 7.97 3.98 -11.09
N LEU A 32 7.54 3.45 -9.94
CA LEU A 32 6.29 2.71 -9.86
C LEU A 32 5.07 3.66 -9.76
N PRO A 33 4.06 3.51 -10.63
CA PRO A 33 2.85 4.34 -10.62
C PRO A 33 1.84 3.80 -9.59
N VAL A 34 2.23 3.75 -8.32
CA VAL A 34 1.39 3.18 -7.25
C VAL A 34 0.76 4.26 -6.39
N SER A 35 -0.40 3.95 -5.82
CA SER A 35 -1.22 4.87 -5.01
C SER A 35 -0.61 5.17 -3.65
N ASN A 36 0.14 4.24 -3.09
CA ASN A 36 0.73 4.35 -1.76
C ASN A 36 2.11 3.72 -1.71
N LEU A 37 2.89 4.15 -0.74
CA LEU A 37 4.26 3.67 -0.55
C LEU A 37 4.31 2.18 -0.23
N GLY A 38 3.31 1.66 0.50
CA GLY A 38 3.26 0.23 0.82
C GLY A 38 3.19 -0.63 -0.44
N ALA A 39 2.31 -0.30 -1.38
CA ALA A 39 2.22 -1.02 -2.65
C ALA A 39 3.53 -0.96 -3.45
N ALA A 40 4.27 0.16 -3.38
CA ALA A 40 5.58 0.27 -4.03
C ALA A 40 6.62 -0.73 -3.50
N LEU A 41 6.49 -1.16 -2.26
CA LEU A 41 7.41 -2.13 -1.64
C LEU A 41 7.06 -3.59 -1.92
N ALA A 42 5.91 -3.86 -2.55
CA ALA A 42 5.45 -5.21 -2.81
C ALA A 42 6.46 -5.99 -3.65
N GLY A 43 6.91 -7.14 -3.14
CA GLY A 43 7.89 -7.99 -3.82
C GLY A 43 9.34 -7.51 -3.80
N GLN A 44 9.63 -6.31 -3.28
CA GLN A 44 10.98 -5.74 -3.26
C GLN A 44 11.84 -6.29 -2.11
N ILE A 45 11.22 -6.65 -1.00
CA ILE A 45 11.96 -7.14 0.18
C ILE A 45 11.55 -8.57 0.51
N PRO A 46 12.48 -9.52 0.50
CA PRO A 46 12.19 -10.88 0.96
C PRO A 46 11.72 -10.91 2.41
N GLY A 47 10.59 -11.59 2.68
CA GLY A 47 10.01 -11.71 4.02
C GLY A 47 9.13 -10.53 4.47
N LEU A 48 8.93 -9.53 3.63
CA LEU A 48 7.89 -8.50 3.77
C LEU A 48 6.69 -8.91 2.91
N SER A 49 5.57 -9.19 3.53
CA SER A 49 4.30 -9.47 2.86
C SER A 49 3.45 -8.21 2.86
N ILE A 50 2.97 -7.84 1.69
CA ILE A 50 2.14 -6.66 1.49
C ILE A 50 0.85 -7.10 0.79
N SER A 51 -0.27 -6.62 1.28
CA SER A 51 -1.59 -6.89 0.71
C SER A 51 -2.48 -5.65 0.75
N GLY A 52 -3.40 -5.54 -0.20
CA GLY A 52 -4.26 -4.36 -0.36
C GLY A 52 -3.52 -3.17 -1.00
N GLY A 53 -4.18 -2.04 -1.00
CA GLY A 53 -3.62 -0.79 -1.51
C GLY A 53 -3.86 -0.52 -2.99
N ASP A 54 -4.27 -1.52 -3.76
CA ASP A 54 -4.52 -1.40 -5.21
C ASP A 54 -5.98 -1.62 -5.60
N SER A 55 -6.81 -2.07 -4.66
CA SER A 55 -8.19 -2.48 -4.95
C SER A 55 -9.15 -1.31 -5.06
N ARG A 56 -8.92 -0.26 -4.26
CA ARG A 56 -9.77 0.94 -4.23
C ARG A 56 -8.91 2.19 -4.21
N PRO A 57 -9.38 3.28 -4.83
CA PRO A 57 -8.70 4.56 -4.74
C PRO A 57 -8.48 4.98 -3.28
N GLY A 58 -7.23 5.31 -2.94
CA GLY A 58 -6.87 5.75 -1.59
C GLY A 58 -6.80 4.67 -0.52
N GLU A 59 -7.00 3.40 -0.86
CA GLU A 59 -6.82 2.30 0.10
C GLU A 59 -5.34 2.16 0.47
N GLY A 60 -5.07 2.08 1.78
CA GLY A 60 -3.73 1.84 2.29
C GLY A 60 -3.35 0.37 2.18
N ALA A 61 -2.09 0.09 1.88
CA ALA A 61 -1.56 -1.26 1.95
C ALA A 61 -1.40 -1.70 3.40
N THR A 62 -1.68 -2.97 3.67
CA THR A 62 -1.34 -3.63 4.92
C THR A 62 -0.03 -4.38 4.77
N MET A 63 0.78 -4.40 5.81
CA MET A 63 2.10 -5.01 5.78
C MET A 63 2.30 -5.94 6.95
N SER A 64 2.99 -7.06 6.70
CA SER A 64 3.46 -7.96 7.75
C SER A 64 4.88 -8.42 7.44
N ILE A 65 5.73 -8.46 8.46
CA ILE A 65 7.09 -8.98 8.38
C ILE A 65 7.08 -10.38 8.95
N ARG A 66 7.41 -11.37 8.10
CA ARG A 66 7.29 -12.79 8.43
C ARG A 66 5.85 -13.19 8.75
N GLN A 67 5.68 -14.16 9.63
CA GLN A 67 4.37 -14.58 10.10
C GLN A 67 3.99 -13.71 11.30
N SER A 68 2.91 -12.94 11.18
CA SER A 68 2.42 -12.12 12.27
C SER A 68 1.77 -12.99 13.34
N PHE A 69 2.24 -12.87 14.57
CA PHE A 69 1.63 -13.52 15.73
C PHE A 69 0.99 -12.46 16.61
N SER A 70 -0.31 -12.57 16.83
CA SER A 70 -0.99 -11.82 17.87
C SER A 70 -1.55 -12.80 18.88
N TYR A 71 -1.09 -12.70 20.13
CA TYR A 71 -1.66 -13.44 21.26
C TYR A 71 -2.83 -12.68 21.92
N SER A 72 -3.15 -11.49 21.40
CA SER A 72 -4.26 -10.71 21.95
C SER A 72 -5.59 -11.30 21.50
N LYS A 73 -6.44 -11.60 22.48
CA LYS A 73 -7.80 -12.10 22.26
C LYS A 73 -8.68 -11.05 21.54
N ASP A 74 -8.31 -9.80 21.65
CA ASP A 74 -9.01 -8.64 21.10
C ASP A 74 -8.37 -8.13 19.79
N GLY A 75 -7.58 -8.98 19.10
CA GLY A 75 -7.01 -8.65 17.79
C GLY A 75 -5.94 -7.57 17.82
N GLY A 76 -4.91 -7.72 18.67
CA GLY A 76 -3.77 -6.79 18.70
C GLY A 76 -3.18 -6.54 17.31
N SER A 77 -2.58 -5.39 17.11
CA SER A 77 -1.97 -4.99 15.83
C SER A 77 -0.93 -6.01 15.38
N THR A 78 -1.05 -6.46 14.14
CA THR A 78 -0.05 -7.28 13.44
C THR A 78 0.87 -6.42 12.57
N ASN A 79 0.66 -5.10 12.58
CA ASN A 79 1.46 -4.17 11.82
C ASN A 79 2.89 -4.10 12.36
N PRO A 80 3.91 -4.04 11.50
CA PRO A 80 5.25 -3.69 11.91
C PRO A 80 5.29 -2.27 12.48
N MET A 81 6.26 -2.00 13.36
CA MET A 81 6.51 -0.66 13.83
C MET A 81 7.05 0.19 12.69
N VAL A 82 6.47 1.35 12.44
CA VAL A 82 6.98 2.32 11.47
C VAL A 82 7.64 3.48 12.20
N ILE A 83 8.82 3.85 11.73
CA ILE A 83 9.61 4.97 12.27
C ILE A 83 9.96 5.87 11.08
N ILE A 84 9.48 7.11 11.11
CA ILE A 84 9.74 8.12 10.08
C ILE A 84 10.56 9.23 10.70
N ASP A 85 11.77 9.43 10.20
CA ASP A 85 12.73 10.44 10.72
C ASP A 85 12.86 10.40 12.25
N ASP A 86 13.07 9.20 12.78
CA ASP A 86 13.22 8.89 14.21
C ASP A 86 11.95 9.04 15.07
N VAL A 87 10.79 9.32 14.44
CA VAL A 87 9.48 9.39 15.11
C VAL A 87 8.69 8.11 14.88
N ILE A 88 8.34 7.42 15.97
CA ILE A 88 7.52 6.20 15.92
C ILE A 88 6.08 6.59 15.57
N GLN A 89 5.50 5.90 14.58
CA GLN A 89 4.13 6.10 14.14
C GLN A 89 3.18 5.22 14.94
N ILE A 90 2.39 5.85 15.76
CA ILE A 90 1.36 5.19 16.60
C ILE A 90 0.01 5.86 16.39
N ASP A 91 -1.04 5.08 16.39
CA ASP A 91 -2.41 5.59 16.43
C ASP A 91 -2.69 6.21 17.80
N ALA A 92 -3.19 7.44 17.81
CA ALA A 92 -3.39 8.23 19.03
C ALA A 92 -4.47 7.62 19.95
N ASN A 93 -5.42 6.87 19.41
CA ASN A 93 -6.53 6.31 20.18
C ASN A 93 -6.17 4.94 20.79
N SER A 94 -5.54 4.09 19.98
CA SER A 94 -5.21 2.72 20.38
C SER A 94 -3.80 2.59 20.98
N GLY A 95 -2.89 3.52 20.70
CA GLY A 95 -1.48 3.44 21.05
C GLY A 95 -0.70 2.34 20.31
N LEU A 96 -1.31 1.73 19.27
CA LEU A 96 -0.73 0.66 18.48
C LEU A 96 -0.01 1.20 17.24
N PRO A 97 0.95 0.45 16.67
CA PRO A 97 1.60 0.82 15.41
C PRO A 97 0.60 1.02 14.28
N THR A 98 0.71 2.13 13.57
CA THR A 98 -0.12 2.47 12.40
C THR A 98 0.71 2.59 11.13
N LEU A 99 0.10 2.26 9.99
CA LEU A 99 0.67 2.39 8.65
C LEU A 99 0.13 3.62 7.89
N GLU A 100 -0.75 4.39 8.50
CA GLU A 100 -1.47 5.47 7.83
C GLU A 100 -0.53 6.53 7.27
N THR A 101 0.34 7.09 8.12
CA THR A 101 1.32 8.09 7.71
C THR A 101 2.30 7.52 6.67
N PHE A 102 2.70 6.25 6.83
CA PHE A 102 3.59 5.58 5.89
C PHE A 102 2.96 5.45 4.50
N ASN A 103 1.71 5.00 4.42
CA ASN A 103 0.99 4.86 3.16
C ASN A 103 0.73 6.22 2.49
N ALA A 104 0.68 7.30 3.27
CA ALA A 104 0.48 8.65 2.77
C ALA A 104 1.76 9.32 2.25
N LEU A 105 2.96 8.79 2.54
CA LEU A 105 4.21 9.36 2.03
C LEU A 105 4.30 9.28 0.50
N ASP A 106 4.86 10.33 -0.09
CA ASP A 106 5.21 10.29 -1.51
C ASP A 106 6.61 9.66 -1.70
N PRO A 107 6.76 8.67 -2.61
CA PRO A 107 8.07 8.05 -2.87
C PRO A 107 9.16 9.05 -3.26
N SER A 108 8.81 10.19 -3.84
CA SER A 108 9.77 11.23 -4.24
C SER A 108 10.43 11.94 -3.06
N GLU A 109 9.82 11.88 -1.87
CA GLU A 109 10.33 12.51 -0.65
C GLU A 109 11.25 11.61 0.18
N ILE A 110 11.40 10.33 -0.22
CA ILE A 110 12.13 9.34 0.55
C ILE A 110 13.60 9.31 0.16
N GLU A 111 14.48 9.22 1.13
CA GLU A 111 15.92 9.01 0.96
C GLU A 111 16.29 7.52 1.07
N SER A 112 15.70 6.79 2.03
CA SER A 112 15.91 5.34 2.18
C SER A 112 14.81 4.70 3.03
N ILE A 113 14.59 3.41 2.80
CA ILE A 113 13.73 2.57 3.62
C ILE A 113 14.54 1.36 4.05
N SER A 114 14.57 1.11 5.36
CA SER A 114 15.22 -0.06 5.94
C SER A 114 14.20 -0.90 6.69
N VAL A 115 14.16 -2.20 6.41
CA VAL A 115 13.24 -3.14 7.07
C VAL A 115 14.04 -4.06 7.99
N LEU A 116 13.79 -3.95 9.29
CA LEU A 116 14.39 -4.75 10.34
C LEU A 116 13.48 -5.93 10.67
N ARG A 117 13.97 -7.14 10.43
CA ARG A 117 13.15 -8.35 10.48
C ARG A 117 13.36 -9.22 11.71
N ASP A 118 14.48 -9.05 12.40
CA ASP A 118 14.97 -9.95 13.45
C ASP A 118 15.32 -9.20 14.75
N ALA A 119 16.26 -9.75 15.48
CA ALA A 119 16.85 -9.15 16.66
C ALA A 119 17.31 -7.70 16.45
N SER A 120 17.58 -7.29 15.20
CA SER A 120 17.87 -5.90 14.85
C SER A 120 16.71 -4.93 15.20
N ALA A 121 15.47 -5.42 15.24
CA ALA A 121 14.31 -4.62 15.66
C ALA A 121 14.19 -4.53 17.20
N ALA A 122 14.85 -5.41 17.96
CA ALA A 122 14.74 -5.44 19.43
C ALA A 122 15.22 -4.17 20.13
N ILE A 123 16.08 -3.40 19.48
CA ILE A 123 16.54 -2.08 19.96
C ILE A 123 15.38 -1.09 20.18
N TYR A 124 14.26 -1.30 19.47
CA TYR A 124 13.04 -0.49 19.62
C TYR A 124 12.05 -1.06 20.64
N GLY A 125 12.47 -2.11 21.37
CA GLY A 125 11.69 -2.74 22.46
C GLY A 125 10.58 -3.67 21.96
N SER A 126 9.68 -4.03 22.89
CA SER A 126 8.60 -5.01 22.64
C SER A 126 7.61 -4.60 21.54
N ARG A 127 7.44 -3.32 21.30
CA ARG A 127 6.56 -2.80 20.23
C ARG A 127 7.05 -3.19 18.84
N ALA A 128 8.34 -3.45 18.65
CA ALA A 128 8.94 -3.91 17.42
C ALA A 128 8.99 -5.44 17.28
N SER A 129 8.24 -6.19 18.09
CA SER A 129 8.15 -7.66 18.02
C SER A 129 7.69 -8.18 16.67
N GLN A 130 6.91 -7.39 15.93
CA GLN A 130 6.46 -7.67 14.56
C GLN A 130 7.44 -7.15 13.49
N GLY A 131 8.66 -6.73 13.89
CA GLY A 131 9.63 -6.06 13.05
C GLY A 131 9.45 -4.55 13.01
N ALA A 132 10.38 -3.86 12.33
CA ALA A 132 10.34 -2.41 12.20
C ALA A 132 10.69 -1.95 10.79
N ILE A 133 10.04 -0.91 10.33
CA ILE A 133 10.30 -0.23 9.06
C ILE A 133 10.80 1.18 9.39
N ILE A 134 12.03 1.48 9.02
CA ILE A 134 12.64 2.79 9.22
C ILE A 134 12.64 3.53 7.89
N VAL A 135 12.02 4.68 7.88
CA VAL A 135 11.98 5.58 6.73
C VAL A 135 12.81 6.81 7.05
N LYS A 136 13.78 7.09 6.21
CA LYS A 136 14.48 8.37 6.20
C LYS A 136 14.00 9.15 4.99
N THR A 137 13.61 10.38 5.26
CA THR A 137 13.15 11.28 4.22
C THR A 137 14.27 12.19 3.75
N LYS A 138 14.14 12.71 2.53
CA LYS A 138 15.10 13.63 1.94
C LYS A 138 15.26 14.87 2.80
N ARG A 139 16.52 15.26 3.01
CA ARG A 139 16.92 16.47 3.71
C ARG A 139 17.70 17.40 2.78
N GLY A 140 17.85 18.65 3.19
CA GLY A 140 18.69 19.60 2.48
C GLY A 140 20.16 19.16 2.45
N LYS A 141 20.83 19.41 1.35
CA LYS A 141 22.28 19.19 1.19
C LYS A 141 22.94 20.53 0.90
N SER A 142 24.15 20.74 1.43
CA SER A 142 24.91 21.95 1.11
C SER A 142 25.20 22.02 -0.39
N GLY A 143 25.04 23.21 -0.95
CA GLY A 143 25.24 23.45 -2.37
C GLY A 143 24.18 24.39 -2.96
N ALA A 144 24.32 24.69 -4.24
CA ALA A 144 23.35 25.49 -4.99
C ALA A 144 21.95 24.83 -4.95
N PRO A 145 20.87 25.64 -4.97
CA PRO A 145 19.51 25.11 -5.03
C PRO A 145 19.32 24.15 -6.19
N LYS A 146 18.78 22.96 -5.89
CA LYS A 146 18.41 21.94 -6.89
C LYS A 146 16.90 21.79 -6.86
N ILE A 147 16.27 21.96 -8.00
CA ILE A 147 14.85 21.76 -8.19
C ILE A 147 14.67 20.46 -9.00
N ASN A 148 13.87 19.56 -8.47
CA ASN A 148 13.49 18.32 -9.16
C ASN A 148 11.98 18.32 -9.34
N TYR A 149 11.53 18.05 -10.54
CA TYR A 149 10.14 17.81 -10.87
C TYR A 149 9.99 16.39 -11.42
N SER A 150 8.97 15.67 -10.96
CA SER A 150 8.57 14.39 -11.50
C SER A 150 7.08 14.39 -11.80
N GLY A 151 6.70 13.99 -12.99
CA GLY A 151 5.32 13.78 -13.39
C GLY A 151 5.15 12.35 -13.87
N LYS A 152 4.14 11.65 -13.34
CA LYS A 152 3.81 10.28 -13.70
C LYS A 152 2.35 10.18 -14.07
N PHE A 153 2.09 9.42 -15.11
CA PHE A 153 0.75 9.15 -15.62
C PHE A 153 0.59 7.64 -15.76
N GLY A 154 -0.51 7.13 -15.28
CA GLY A 154 -0.84 5.72 -15.36
C GLY A 154 -2.28 5.52 -15.80
N PHE A 155 -2.52 4.41 -16.45
CA PHE A 155 -3.85 3.94 -16.79
C PHE A 155 -3.98 2.52 -16.24
N ASN A 156 -4.97 2.31 -15.39
CA ASN A 156 -5.24 1.05 -14.75
C ASN A 156 -6.52 0.44 -15.30
N ASP A 157 -6.43 -0.75 -15.86
CA ASP A 157 -7.58 -1.44 -16.43
C ASP A 157 -7.46 -2.95 -16.19
N ALA A 158 -8.57 -3.67 -16.28
CA ALA A 158 -8.56 -5.11 -16.15
C ALA A 158 -7.94 -5.77 -17.38
N VAL A 159 -7.00 -6.67 -17.19
CA VAL A 159 -6.47 -7.52 -18.27
C VAL A 159 -7.55 -8.47 -18.81
N GLY A 160 -8.53 -8.79 -17.98
CA GLY A 160 -9.70 -9.59 -18.34
C GLY A 160 -10.61 -9.78 -17.15
N HIS A 161 -11.90 -9.92 -17.41
CA HIS A 161 -12.89 -10.23 -16.38
C HIS A 161 -13.13 -11.73 -16.27
N PRO A 162 -13.46 -12.25 -15.07
CA PRO A 162 -13.88 -13.64 -14.93
C PRO A 162 -15.11 -13.90 -15.79
N LYS A 163 -15.12 -15.03 -16.47
CA LYS A 163 -16.28 -15.45 -17.26
C LYS A 163 -17.44 -15.77 -16.32
N THR A 164 -18.52 -15.03 -16.45
CA THR A 164 -19.77 -15.27 -15.72
C THR A 164 -20.72 -16.14 -16.51
N LEU A 165 -21.56 -16.89 -15.82
CA LEU A 165 -22.66 -17.60 -16.44
C LEU A 165 -23.70 -16.59 -16.94
N LYS A 166 -24.28 -16.84 -18.10
CA LYS A 166 -25.20 -15.95 -18.78
C LYS A 166 -26.60 -16.55 -18.82
N GLY A 167 -27.63 -15.74 -18.72
CA GLY A 167 -29.03 -16.08 -18.93
C GLY A 167 -29.45 -17.42 -18.35
N ALA A 168 -29.99 -18.30 -19.17
CA ALA A 168 -30.46 -19.61 -18.77
C ALA A 168 -29.39 -20.49 -18.12
N ALA A 169 -28.12 -20.37 -18.48
CA ALA A 169 -27.02 -21.11 -17.84
C ALA A 169 -26.88 -20.75 -16.36
N TYR A 170 -27.00 -19.46 -16.03
CA TYR A 170 -27.04 -19.02 -14.64
C TYR A 170 -28.26 -19.55 -13.90
N GLY A 171 -29.44 -19.49 -14.51
CA GLY A 171 -30.67 -20.01 -13.92
C GLY A 171 -30.58 -21.50 -13.61
N ARG A 172 -30.04 -22.32 -14.56
CA ARG A 172 -29.80 -23.75 -14.34
C ARG A 172 -28.79 -24.00 -13.21
N PHE A 173 -27.72 -23.24 -13.18
CA PHE A 173 -26.73 -23.30 -12.09
C PHE A 173 -27.37 -22.99 -10.73
N ALA A 174 -28.14 -21.91 -10.63
CA ALA A 174 -28.84 -21.53 -9.42
C ALA A 174 -29.83 -22.61 -8.93
N ASN A 175 -30.59 -23.21 -9.83
CA ASN A 175 -31.43 -24.32 -9.51
C ASN A 175 -30.64 -25.52 -8.99
N SER A 176 -29.54 -25.88 -9.65
CA SER A 176 -28.69 -27.03 -9.26
C SER A 176 -28.00 -26.78 -7.92
N PHE A 177 -27.53 -25.54 -7.68
CA PHE A 177 -26.92 -25.15 -6.41
C PHE A 177 -27.89 -25.24 -5.23
N ASN A 178 -29.13 -24.78 -5.42
CA ASN A 178 -30.15 -24.89 -4.38
C ASN A 178 -30.58 -26.31 -4.13
N LEU A 179 -30.65 -27.16 -5.17
CA LEU A 179 -30.88 -28.60 -5.01
C LEU A 179 -29.77 -29.24 -4.16
N ALA A 180 -28.51 -28.99 -4.49
CA ALA A 180 -27.37 -29.53 -3.76
C ALA A 180 -27.37 -29.11 -2.28
N ASN A 181 -27.91 -27.92 -1.97
CA ASN A 181 -28.07 -27.42 -0.60
C ASN A 181 -29.40 -27.81 0.07
N ASN A 182 -30.14 -28.79 -0.48
CA ASN A 182 -31.46 -29.25 0.02
C ASN A 182 -32.50 -28.12 0.18
N LYS A 183 -32.39 -27.06 -0.60
CA LYS A 183 -33.34 -25.93 -0.61
C LYS A 183 -34.47 -26.13 -1.61
N ILE A 184 -34.33 -27.11 -2.47
CA ILE A 184 -35.35 -27.53 -3.46
C ILE A 184 -35.71 -28.97 -3.16
N SER A 185 -37.01 -29.26 -3.06
CA SER A 185 -37.54 -30.61 -2.93
C SER A 185 -38.15 -31.08 -4.25
N MET A 186 -38.22 -32.40 -4.45
CA MET A 186 -39.02 -33.02 -5.51
C MET A 186 -40.39 -33.40 -4.96
N ASP A 187 -41.42 -33.27 -5.81
CA ASP A 187 -42.74 -33.87 -5.54
C ASP A 187 -42.71 -35.38 -5.75
N PRO A 188 -43.75 -36.11 -5.33
CA PRO A 188 -43.84 -37.54 -5.53
C PRO A 188 -43.79 -38.01 -7.01
N ASP A 189 -44.15 -37.11 -7.92
CA ASP A 189 -44.14 -37.36 -9.37
C ASP A 189 -42.77 -37.05 -10.02
N GLY A 190 -41.76 -36.70 -9.21
CA GLY A 190 -40.40 -36.42 -9.68
C GLY A 190 -40.20 -35.02 -10.25
N ASN A 191 -41.15 -34.10 -10.08
CA ASN A 191 -40.99 -32.71 -10.47
C ASN A 191 -40.33 -31.91 -9.35
N TRP A 192 -39.56 -30.94 -9.73
CA TRP A 192 -38.87 -30.08 -8.79
C TRP A 192 -39.82 -29.04 -8.19
N MET A 193 -40.09 -29.16 -6.93
CA MET A 193 -40.81 -28.14 -6.18
C MET A 193 -39.85 -27.01 -5.79
N ASN A 194 -40.35 -25.78 -5.80
CA ASN A 194 -39.61 -24.60 -5.37
C ASN A 194 -38.29 -24.35 -6.15
N LYS A 195 -38.29 -24.62 -7.45
CA LYS A 195 -37.23 -24.13 -8.33
C LYS A 195 -37.15 -22.60 -8.20
N ILE A 196 -35.96 -22.06 -8.19
CA ILE A 196 -35.78 -20.59 -8.27
C ILE A 196 -36.34 -20.12 -9.62
N TYR A 197 -36.00 -20.84 -10.68
CA TYR A 197 -36.41 -20.52 -12.04
C TYR A 197 -37.13 -21.77 -12.64
N ASN A 198 -38.31 -21.55 -13.17
CA ASN A 198 -39.04 -22.58 -13.94
C ASN A 198 -38.58 -22.62 -15.41
N GLU A 199 -39.08 -23.58 -16.19
CA GLU A 199 -38.63 -23.78 -17.58
C GLU A 199 -39.03 -22.60 -18.50
N ALA A 200 -40.18 -21.95 -18.24
CA ALA A 200 -40.59 -20.79 -19.02
C ALA A 200 -39.67 -19.59 -18.74
N GLU A 201 -39.34 -19.34 -17.48
CA GLU A 201 -38.40 -18.30 -17.09
C GLU A 201 -36.99 -18.58 -17.64
N LEU A 202 -36.52 -19.82 -17.61
CA LEU A 202 -35.25 -20.21 -18.21
C LEU A 202 -35.24 -19.99 -19.73
N ALA A 203 -36.38 -20.23 -20.39
CA ALA A 203 -36.49 -19.97 -21.82
C ALA A 203 -36.48 -18.48 -22.16
N GLU A 204 -37.11 -17.64 -21.33
CA GLU A 204 -37.02 -16.17 -21.47
C GLU A 204 -35.63 -15.64 -21.17
N MET A 205 -34.91 -16.24 -20.22
CA MET A 205 -33.54 -15.90 -19.90
C MET A 205 -32.53 -16.29 -21.01
N ASP A 206 -32.92 -17.21 -21.89
CA ASP A 206 -32.06 -17.65 -22.98
C ASP A 206 -31.84 -16.45 -23.95
N GLY A 207 -30.63 -16.08 -24.18
CA GLY A 207 -30.30 -14.89 -24.98
C GLY A 207 -30.11 -13.60 -24.17
N LEU A 208 -30.51 -13.53 -22.92
CA LEU A 208 -30.16 -12.42 -22.06
C LEU A 208 -28.69 -12.52 -21.65
N ASN A 209 -27.98 -11.45 -21.86
CA ASN A 209 -26.56 -11.39 -21.59
C ASN A 209 -26.17 -10.06 -20.96
N TYR A 210 -26.60 -9.87 -19.71
CA TYR A 210 -26.19 -8.71 -18.92
C TYR A 210 -24.93 -9.07 -18.15
N ASN A 211 -23.81 -8.46 -18.52
CA ASN A 211 -22.58 -8.52 -17.75
C ASN A 211 -22.42 -7.22 -16.96
N TRP A 212 -22.92 -7.22 -15.74
CA TRP A 212 -22.85 -6.06 -14.85
C TRP A 212 -21.43 -5.60 -14.57
N LEU A 213 -20.45 -6.51 -14.67
CA LEU A 213 -19.06 -6.15 -14.48
C LEU A 213 -18.55 -5.32 -15.68
N ASP A 214 -18.85 -5.72 -16.90
CA ASP A 214 -18.48 -4.95 -18.10
C ASP A 214 -19.19 -3.59 -18.15
N GLU A 215 -20.43 -3.53 -17.66
CA GLU A 215 -21.21 -2.30 -17.62
C GLU A 215 -20.75 -1.32 -16.55
N ALA A 216 -20.33 -1.82 -15.38
CA ALA A 216 -19.92 -1.02 -14.24
C ALA A 216 -18.41 -0.71 -14.22
N TRP A 217 -17.63 -1.44 -15.00
CA TRP A 217 -16.18 -1.29 -15.06
C TRP A 217 -15.77 -0.21 -16.05
N SER A 218 -14.80 0.60 -15.64
CA SER A 218 -14.16 1.58 -16.54
C SER A 218 -12.66 1.64 -16.24
N GLY A 219 -11.86 1.90 -17.26
CA GLY A 219 -10.44 2.16 -17.05
C GLY A 219 -10.24 3.38 -16.17
N ALA A 220 -9.31 3.30 -15.24
CA ALA A 220 -9.01 4.35 -14.28
C ALA A 220 -7.69 5.06 -14.63
N PHE A 221 -7.71 6.37 -14.57
CA PHE A 221 -6.54 7.20 -14.77
C PHE A 221 -5.90 7.52 -13.43
N THR A 222 -4.57 7.46 -13.37
CA THR A 222 -3.78 7.87 -12.21
C THR A 222 -2.76 8.92 -12.62
N MET A 223 -2.51 9.88 -11.75
CA MET A 223 -1.55 10.94 -12.00
C MET A 223 -0.84 11.29 -10.70
N ASN A 224 0.49 11.44 -10.77
CA ASN A 224 1.29 11.94 -9.66
C ASN A 224 2.23 13.03 -10.17
N HIS A 225 2.17 14.19 -9.55
CA HIS A 225 3.11 15.30 -9.76
C HIS A 225 3.82 15.60 -8.47
N SER A 226 5.14 15.65 -8.50
CA SER A 226 5.93 16.06 -7.34
C SER A 226 6.98 17.08 -7.74
N VAL A 227 7.17 18.07 -6.89
CA VAL A 227 8.21 19.08 -7.02
C VAL A 227 8.98 19.17 -5.71
N ASN A 228 10.29 19.10 -5.77
CA ASN A 228 11.16 19.20 -4.62
C ASN A 228 12.27 20.23 -4.87
N VAL A 229 12.54 21.03 -3.86
CA VAL A 229 13.68 21.95 -3.87
C VAL A 229 14.56 21.67 -2.66
N SER A 230 15.85 21.58 -2.86
CA SER A 230 16.84 21.41 -1.78
C SER A 230 18.10 22.20 -2.05
N GLY A 231 18.73 22.68 -1.00
CA GLY A 231 19.95 23.46 -1.11
C GLY A 231 20.44 23.94 0.25
N GLY A 232 21.43 24.81 0.25
CA GLY A 232 21.92 25.44 1.47
C GLY A 232 23.42 25.65 1.51
N SER A 233 23.88 26.12 2.66
CA SER A 233 25.28 26.31 2.97
C SER A 233 25.78 25.23 3.93
N GLU A 234 27.06 25.31 4.33
CA GLU A 234 27.59 24.43 5.37
C GLU A 234 26.94 24.64 6.74
N LYS A 235 26.35 25.84 6.97
CA LYS A 235 25.72 26.22 8.24
C LYS A 235 24.23 25.95 8.27
N ALA A 236 23.54 26.02 7.13
CA ALA A 236 22.11 25.80 7.05
C ALA A 236 21.73 25.14 5.73
N THR A 237 20.97 24.07 5.80
CA THR A 237 20.41 23.38 4.62
C THR A 237 18.89 23.33 4.72
N TYR A 238 18.23 23.32 3.59
CA TYR A 238 16.78 23.29 3.51
C TYR A 238 16.29 22.28 2.48
N PHE A 239 15.13 21.75 2.73
CA PHE A 239 14.35 20.94 1.82
C PHE A 239 12.89 21.42 1.85
N ALA A 240 12.27 21.54 0.69
CA ALA A 240 10.84 21.74 0.57
C ALA A 240 10.32 20.87 -0.59
N GLY A 241 9.21 20.21 -0.37
CA GLY A 241 8.54 19.34 -1.34
C GLY A 241 7.05 19.56 -1.34
N ALA A 242 6.44 19.38 -2.50
CA ALA A 242 4.99 19.31 -2.69
C ALA A 242 4.67 18.21 -3.68
N SER A 243 3.65 17.41 -3.40
CA SER A 243 3.14 16.44 -4.34
C SER A 243 1.63 16.43 -4.41
N TYR A 244 1.12 16.12 -5.58
CA TYR A 244 -0.29 15.92 -5.88
C TYR A 244 -0.48 14.58 -6.56
N TYR A 245 -1.34 13.77 -6.00
CA TYR A 245 -1.72 12.46 -6.51
C TYR A 245 -3.23 12.41 -6.73
N THR A 246 -3.65 11.86 -7.86
CA THR A 246 -5.05 11.54 -8.13
C THR A 246 -5.19 10.16 -8.72
N GLN A 247 -6.26 9.47 -8.37
CA GLN A 247 -6.60 8.13 -8.84
C GLN A 247 -8.11 7.99 -8.98
N GLY A 248 -8.57 7.62 -10.17
CA GLY A 248 -9.95 7.23 -10.41
C GLY A 248 -10.20 5.76 -10.03
N ALA A 249 -11.46 5.41 -9.80
CA ALA A 249 -11.89 4.02 -9.57
C ALA A 249 -12.16 3.29 -10.88
N ASN A 250 -11.88 2.00 -10.91
CA ASN A 250 -12.31 1.12 -12.00
C ASN A 250 -13.77 0.71 -11.87
N LEU A 251 -14.33 0.73 -10.65
CA LEU A 251 -15.71 0.37 -10.38
C LEU A 251 -16.45 1.55 -9.72
N GLY A 252 -17.50 2.03 -10.38
CA GLY A 252 -18.29 3.16 -9.88
C GLY A 252 -17.62 4.52 -10.13
N LYS A 253 -17.99 5.51 -9.31
CA LYS A 253 -17.52 6.90 -9.45
C LYS A 253 -16.85 7.35 -8.14
N GLN A 254 -15.72 6.79 -7.86
CA GLN A 254 -14.90 7.20 -6.72
C GLN A 254 -13.58 7.77 -7.22
N ASP A 255 -13.23 8.93 -6.72
CA ASP A 255 -11.93 9.56 -7.00
C ASP A 255 -11.19 9.78 -5.69
N TYR A 256 -9.91 9.56 -5.71
CA TYR A 256 -9.01 9.84 -4.61
C TYR A 256 -8.02 10.91 -5.01
N ASN A 257 -7.95 11.96 -4.18
CA ASN A 257 -6.99 13.04 -4.36
C ASN A 257 -6.18 13.24 -3.09
N ARG A 258 -4.86 13.36 -3.22
CA ARG A 258 -3.95 13.58 -2.10
C ARG A 258 -2.97 14.69 -2.40
N TRP A 259 -2.84 15.60 -1.45
CA TRP A 259 -1.81 16.63 -1.43
C TRP A 259 -0.85 16.37 -0.29
N ASN A 260 0.44 16.36 -0.57
CA ASN A 260 1.49 16.31 0.44
C ASN A 260 2.32 17.58 0.35
N PHE A 261 2.63 18.12 1.53
CA PHE A 261 3.55 19.26 1.66
C PHE A 261 4.54 18.94 2.76
N ARG A 262 5.81 19.15 2.46
CA ARG A 262 6.89 18.93 3.41
C ARG A 262 7.91 20.02 3.32
N ALA A 263 8.39 20.49 4.48
CA ALA A 263 9.49 21.41 4.57
C ALA A 263 10.36 21.05 5.77
N GLY A 264 11.67 21.21 5.64
CA GLY A 264 12.64 21.00 6.70
C GLY A 264 13.84 21.91 6.54
N VAL A 265 14.39 22.33 7.67
CA VAL A 265 15.59 23.16 7.75
C VAL A 265 16.52 22.56 8.80
N ASP A 266 17.75 22.29 8.41
CA ASP A 266 18.80 21.85 9.33
C ASP A 266 19.79 23.00 9.52
N ILE A 267 20.04 23.44 10.76
CA ILE A 267 20.91 24.53 11.10
C ILE A 267 21.99 24.06 12.06
N LYS A 268 23.25 24.31 11.73
CA LYS A 268 24.39 24.13 12.62
C LYS A 268 24.67 25.45 13.32
N LEU A 269 24.27 25.56 14.57
CA LEU A 269 24.51 26.78 15.38
C LEU A 269 25.96 26.85 15.85
N THR A 270 26.53 25.73 16.25
CA THR A 270 27.95 25.57 16.60
C THR A 270 28.45 24.23 16.05
N SER A 271 29.74 23.89 16.28
CA SER A 271 30.27 22.56 15.95
C SER A 271 29.47 21.43 16.59
N ASP A 272 28.94 21.66 17.78
CA ASP A 272 28.33 20.62 18.63
C ASP A 272 26.80 20.76 18.76
N LEU A 273 26.22 21.88 18.29
CA LEU A 273 24.80 22.16 18.39
C LEU A 273 24.16 22.25 16.98
N LYS A 274 23.29 21.30 16.72
CA LYS A 274 22.50 21.20 15.50
C LYS A 274 21.02 21.29 15.83
N PHE A 275 20.28 22.07 15.06
CA PHE A 275 18.83 22.17 15.08
C PHE A 275 18.27 21.58 13.77
N SER A 276 17.28 20.67 13.86
CA SER A 276 16.63 20.06 12.70
C SER A 276 15.15 19.79 12.98
#